data_f68477778a229ce3de82fd08c2b469fa
#
_entry.id   f68477778a229ce3de82fd08c2b469fa
#
_cell.length_a   1.000
_cell.length_b   1.000
_cell.length_c   1.000
_cell.angle_alpha   90.00
_cell.angle_beta   90.00
_cell.angle_gamma   90.00
#
_symmetry.space_group_name_H-M   'P 1'
#
loop_
_entity.id
_entity.type
_entity.pdbx_description
1 polymer ?
#
loop_
_entity_poly.entity_id
_entity_poly.type
_entity_poly.pdbx_seq_one_letter_code
_entity_poly.pdbx_strand_id
1 'polypeptide(L)'
;LTNVDDISRWLRKHEIKNFTILKDNSVNVHGDVKLADKLANLLKLPLNFNIIEGDFDIGDNELTSLEGSPKKVTGSFMAHKNEIFSLKGGPKEVGGSFIILHNNITSLEFSPSVVKEDFICSHNPLKELDGINTVLGYIFTGVHIPNIKCQKYVYKGITTYKYPADFVMKYLDKQYISLTDEEKAFEETKKNLENVITKM
;
A
#
# COMPACT_ATOMS: atom_id res chain seq x y z
N LEU A 1 12.31 -17.36 -12.09
CA LEU A 1 12.44 -17.69 -13.51
C LEU A 1 13.52 -16.82 -14.14
N THR A 2 14.39 -17.41 -14.96
CA THR A 2 15.61 -16.74 -15.46
C THR A 2 15.73 -16.73 -16.99
N ASN A 3 14.87 -17.45 -17.71
CA ASN A 3 14.88 -17.44 -19.18
C ASN A 3 13.51 -16.97 -19.73
N VAL A 4 13.55 -16.40 -20.93
CA VAL A 4 12.41 -15.78 -21.60
C VAL A 4 11.27 -16.77 -21.87
N ASP A 5 11.61 -18.01 -22.23
CA ASP A 5 10.59 -19.03 -22.58
C ASP A 5 9.81 -19.48 -21.34
N ASP A 6 10.50 -19.70 -20.21
CA ASP A 6 9.84 -20.05 -18.95
C ASP A 6 9.01 -18.90 -18.38
N ILE A 7 9.52 -17.66 -18.48
CA ILE A 7 8.76 -16.46 -18.12
C ILE A 7 7.49 -16.36 -18.97
N SER A 8 7.61 -16.46 -20.29
CA SER A 8 6.48 -16.40 -21.22
C SER A 8 5.45 -17.49 -20.95
N ARG A 9 5.92 -18.73 -20.69
CA ARG A 9 5.04 -19.87 -20.38
C ARG A 9 4.31 -19.64 -19.08
N TRP A 10 4.98 -19.16 -18.04
CA TRP A 10 4.37 -18.85 -16.75
C TRP A 10 3.32 -17.75 -16.86
N LEU A 11 3.63 -16.65 -17.54
CA LEU A 11 2.70 -15.53 -17.75
C LEU A 11 1.42 -15.99 -18.47
N ARG A 12 1.57 -16.75 -19.57
CA ARG A 12 0.42 -17.29 -20.33
C ARG A 12 -0.41 -18.28 -19.53
N LYS A 13 0.24 -19.12 -18.70
CA LYS A 13 -0.46 -20.04 -17.79
C LYS A 13 -1.35 -19.29 -16.79
N HIS A 14 -0.96 -18.08 -16.37
CA HIS A 14 -1.73 -17.22 -15.47
C HIS A 14 -2.57 -16.17 -16.22
N GLU A 15 -2.86 -16.43 -17.51
CA GLU A 15 -3.73 -15.60 -18.35
C GLU A 15 -3.22 -14.17 -18.61
N ILE A 16 -1.96 -13.89 -18.32
CA ILE A 16 -1.30 -12.62 -18.63
C ILE A 16 -0.84 -12.67 -20.09
N LYS A 17 -1.50 -11.92 -20.97
CA LYS A 17 -1.32 -12.05 -22.43
C LYS A 17 -0.54 -10.89 -23.05
N ASN A 18 -0.77 -9.67 -22.58
CA ASN A 18 -0.17 -8.46 -23.15
C ASN A 18 1.05 -8.05 -22.30
N PHE A 19 2.22 -8.55 -22.63
CA PHE A 19 3.45 -8.29 -21.87
C PHE A 19 4.65 -8.10 -22.77
N THR A 20 5.65 -7.41 -22.23
CA THR A 20 7.00 -7.26 -22.82
C THR A 20 8.03 -7.71 -21.80
N ILE A 21 8.89 -8.65 -22.17
CA ILE A 21 10.04 -9.08 -21.36
C ILE A 21 11.23 -8.19 -21.71
N LEU A 22 11.82 -7.56 -20.71
CA LEU A 22 12.94 -6.65 -20.85
C LEU A 22 14.28 -7.42 -20.88
N LYS A 23 15.38 -6.73 -21.21
CA LYS A 23 16.74 -7.34 -21.30
C LYS A 23 17.22 -7.92 -19.97
N ASP A 24 16.75 -7.41 -18.84
CA ASP A 24 17.05 -7.91 -17.50
C ASP A 24 16.08 -9.00 -17.01
N ASN A 25 15.26 -9.54 -17.92
CA ASN A 25 14.20 -10.51 -17.66
C ASN A 25 13.05 -9.99 -16.74
N SER A 26 12.98 -8.69 -16.46
CA SER A 26 11.80 -8.11 -15.84
C SER A 26 10.67 -7.94 -16.86
N VAL A 27 9.43 -7.81 -16.39
CA VAL A 27 8.24 -7.86 -17.22
C VAL A 27 7.43 -6.57 -17.09
N ASN A 28 7.12 -5.94 -18.22
CA ASN A 28 6.04 -4.95 -18.31
C ASN A 28 4.75 -5.64 -18.76
N VAL A 29 3.61 -5.28 -18.17
CA VAL A 29 2.30 -5.79 -18.56
C VAL A 29 1.40 -4.63 -18.95
N HIS A 30 0.75 -4.75 -20.11
CA HIS A 30 -0.20 -3.77 -20.64
C HIS A 30 -1.62 -4.22 -20.31
N GLY A 31 -2.06 -3.96 -19.08
CA GLY A 31 -3.34 -4.36 -18.51
C GLY A 31 -3.21 -4.91 -17.10
N ASP A 32 -4.31 -5.44 -16.58
CA ASP A 32 -4.37 -5.99 -15.23
C ASP A 32 -3.63 -7.32 -15.09
N VAL A 33 -3.07 -7.53 -13.89
CA VAL A 33 -2.48 -8.79 -13.44
C VAL A 33 -3.30 -9.34 -12.28
N LYS A 34 -3.95 -10.49 -12.47
CA LYS A 34 -4.87 -11.12 -11.51
C LYS A 34 -4.32 -12.46 -11.04
N LEU A 35 -3.54 -12.42 -9.96
CA LEU A 35 -2.87 -13.57 -9.35
C LEU A 35 -3.41 -13.89 -7.96
N ALA A 36 -4.51 -13.27 -7.54
CA ALA A 36 -5.18 -13.59 -6.29
C ALA A 36 -5.58 -15.06 -6.26
N ASP A 37 -5.26 -15.76 -5.14
CA ASP A 37 -5.53 -17.20 -4.94
C ASP A 37 -4.91 -18.12 -6.02
N LYS A 38 -3.85 -17.68 -6.70
CA LYS A 38 -3.23 -18.44 -7.80
C LYS A 38 -1.77 -18.80 -7.59
N LEU A 39 -1.17 -18.41 -6.45
CA LEU A 39 0.25 -18.56 -6.16
C LEU A 39 0.50 -19.59 -5.03
N ALA A 40 -0.28 -20.67 -5.01
CA ALA A 40 -0.18 -21.70 -3.98
C ALA A 40 1.27 -22.19 -3.79
N ASN A 41 1.72 -22.29 -2.54
CA ASN A 41 3.05 -22.71 -2.12
C ASN A 41 4.20 -21.78 -2.56
N LEU A 42 3.92 -20.55 -2.99
CA LEU A 42 4.94 -19.56 -3.29
C LEU A 42 5.05 -18.55 -2.15
N LEU A 43 6.26 -18.38 -1.61
CA LEU A 43 6.56 -17.38 -0.58
C LEU A 43 6.89 -16.01 -1.17
N LYS A 44 7.19 -15.96 -2.47
CA LYS A 44 7.44 -14.73 -3.25
C LYS A 44 7.12 -14.95 -4.72
N LEU A 45 7.02 -13.86 -5.47
CA LEU A 45 6.78 -13.93 -6.92
C LEU A 45 7.94 -14.64 -7.64
N PRO A 46 7.65 -15.52 -8.61
CA PRO A 46 8.68 -16.33 -9.27
C PRO A 46 9.45 -15.59 -10.37
N LEU A 47 9.05 -14.35 -10.68
CA LEU A 47 9.66 -13.46 -11.66
C LEU A 47 9.58 -12.02 -11.21
N ASN A 48 10.30 -11.11 -11.87
CA ASN A 48 10.29 -9.68 -11.56
C ASN A 48 9.35 -8.95 -12.52
N PHE A 49 8.35 -8.28 -11.97
CA PHE A 49 7.57 -7.29 -12.72
C PHE A 49 8.27 -5.92 -12.67
N ASN A 50 8.11 -5.10 -13.69
CA ASN A 50 8.67 -3.75 -13.74
C ASN A 50 7.57 -2.68 -13.75
N ILE A 51 6.74 -2.63 -14.79
CA ILE A 51 5.59 -1.70 -14.90
C ILE A 51 4.33 -2.50 -15.21
N ILE A 52 3.25 -2.18 -14.49
CA ILE A 52 1.89 -2.67 -14.77
C ILE A 52 1.03 -1.49 -15.18
N GLU A 53 0.51 -1.53 -16.40
CA GLU A 53 -0.43 -0.52 -16.93
C GLU A 53 -1.87 -0.95 -16.65
N GLY A 54 -2.23 -1.12 -15.40
CA GLY A 54 -3.51 -1.59 -14.88
C GLY A 54 -3.40 -1.88 -13.40
N ASP A 55 -4.28 -2.72 -12.87
CA ASP A 55 -4.26 -3.23 -11.50
C ASP A 55 -3.29 -4.42 -11.36
N PHE A 56 -2.67 -4.55 -10.17
CA PHE A 56 -1.84 -5.69 -9.81
C PHE A 56 -2.36 -6.34 -8.55
N ASP A 57 -2.94 -7.53 -8.68
CA ASP A 57 -3.57 -8.26 -7.58
C ASP A 57 -2.84 -9.59 -7.30
N ILE A 58 -2.24 -9.67 -6.12
CA ILE A 58 -1.58 -10.84 -5.53
C ILE A 58 -2.19 -11.16 -4.15
N GLY A 59 -3.42 -10.75 -3.90
CA GLY A 59 -4.14 -11.01 -2.66
C GLY A 59 -4.46 -12.50 -2.43
N ASP A 60 -4.89 -12.84 -1.23
CA ASP A 60 -5.36 -14.19 -0.87
C ASP A 60 -4.34 -15.30 -1.23
N ASN A 61 -3.04 -15.09 -0.95
CA ASN A 61 -1.96 -16.05 -1.15
C ASN A 61 -1.18 -16.27 0.17
N GLU A 62 -0.04 -16.96 0.10
CA GLU A 62 0.82 -17.24 1.26
C GLU A 62 2.17 -16.50 1.14
N LEU A 63 2.20 -15.37 0.42
CA LEU A 63 3.43 -14.63 0.17
C LEU A 63 3.97 -14.01 1.47
N THR A 64 5.26 -14.20 1.72
CA THR A 64 5.96 -13.58 2.86
C THR A 64 6.73 -12.33 2.47
N SER A 65 6.88 -12.06 1.16
CA SER A 65 7.70 -10.99 0.61
C SER A 65 7.04 -10.35 -0.62
N LEU A 66 7.30 -9.07 -0.83
CA LEU A 66 6.94 -8.34 -2.07
C LEU A 66 8.06 -8.40 -3.13
N GLU A 67 9.09 -9.21 -2.93
CA GLU A 67 10.17 -9.38 -3.92
C GLU A 67 9.60 -9.88 -5.25
N GLY A 68 9.96 -9.21 -6.34
CA GLY A 68 9.40 -9.46 -7.66
C GLY A 68 8.20 -8.60 -8.03
N SER A 69 7.65 -7.82 -7.10
CA SER A 69 6.56 -6.87 -7.38
C SER A 69 6.99 -5.78 -8.38
N PRO A 70 6.03 -5.19 -9.10
CA PRO A 70 6.32 -4.11 -10.03
C PRO A 70 6.86 -2.86 -9.32
N LYS A 71 7.74 -2.13 -9.99
CA LYS A 71 8.22 -0.82 -9.51
C LYS A 71 7.14 0.26 -9.60
N LYS A 72 6.24 0.12 -10.57
CA LYS A 72 5.14 1.05 -10.82
C LYS A 72 3.88 0.29 -11.25
N VAL A 73 2.74 0.72 -10.68
CA VAL A 73 1.40 0.26 -11.05
C VAL A 73 0.57 1.50 -11.39
N THR A 74 -0.07 1.54 -12.56
CA THR A 74 -0.91 2.69 -12.94
C THR A 74 -2.30 2.64 -12.32
N GLY A 75 -2.80 1.47 -11.97
CA GLY A 75 -4.00 1.20 -11.18
C GLY A 75 -3.68 0.92 -9.71
N SER A 76 -4.46 0.06 -9.09
CA SER A 76 -4.31 -0.35 -7.70
C SER A 76 -3.32 -1.51 -7.53
N PHE A 77 -2.58 -1.50 -6.42
CA PHE A 77 -1.74 -2.60 -5.98
C PHE A 77 -2.41 -3.30 -4.81
N MET A 78 -2.73 -4.58 -4.94
CA MET A 78 -3.45 -5.37 -3.96
C MET A 78 -2.61 -6.59 -3.53
N ALA A 79 -2.21 -6.62 -2.27
CA ALA A 79 -1.46 -7.71 -1.64
C ALA A 79 -2.07 -8.10 -0.27
N HIS A 80 -3.39 -7.94 -0.15
CA HIS A 80 -4.14 -8.27 1.05
C HIS A 80 -4.15 -9.77 1.36
N LYS A 81 -4.34 -10.13 2.65
CA LYS A 81 -4.43 -11.51 3.11
C LYS A 81 -3.27 -12.37 2.59
N ASN A 82 -2.08 -11.99 2.99
CA ASN A 82 -0.83 -12.71 2.82
C ASN A 82 -0.09 -12.79 4.17
N GLU A 83 1.12 -13.27 4.17
CA GLU A 83 1.98 -13.34 5.35
C GLU A 83 3.16 -12.34 5.26
N ILE A 84 2.98 -11.24 4.53
CA ILE A 84 4.02 -10.25 4.26
C ILE A 84 4.39 -9.52 5.55
N PHE A 85 5.67 -9.43 5.87
CA PHE A 85 6.18 -8.75 7.06
C PHE A 85 6.95 -7.46 6.79
N SER A 86 7.27 -7.16 5.52
CA SER A 86 7.98 -5.95 5.10
C SER A 86 7.51 -5.48 3.73
N LEU A 87 7.47 -4.16 3.50
CA LEU A 87 7.14 -3.56 2.20
C LEU A 87 8.34 -3.50 1.25
N LYS A 88 9.52 -4.02 1.67
CA LYS A 88 10.70 -4.09 0.82
C LYS A 88 10.42 -4.91 -0.44
N GLY A 89 10.77 -4.36 -1.59
CA GLY A 89 10.51 -4.98 -2.90
C GLY A 89 9.15 -4.62 -3.50
N GLY A 90 8.30 -3.90 -2.77
CA GLY A 90 7.04 -3.37 -3.26
C GLY A 90 7.18 -2.19 -4.23
N PRO A 91 6.05 -1.71 -4.78
CA PRO A 91 6.04 -0.63 -5.76
C PRO A 91 6.52 0.70 -5.17
N LYS A 92 7.12 1.54 -6.02
CA LYS A 92 7.51 2.92 -5.69
C LYS A 92 6.37 3.91 -5.97
N GLU A 93 5.55 3.63 -6.98
CA GLU A 93 4.43 4.47 -7.40
C GLU A 93 3.19 3.61 -7.62
N VAL A 94 2.06 4.06 -7.08
CA VAL A 94 0.74 3.43 -7.25
C VAL A 94 -0.25 4.52 -7.69
N GLY A 95 -0.83 4.32 -8.88
CA GLY A 95 -1.77 5.26 -9.49
C GLY A 95 -3.21 5.14 -8.97
N GLY A 96 -3.54 4.03 -8.32
CA GLY A 96 -4.78 3.77 -7.61
C GLY A 96 -4.53 3.61 -6.11
N SER A 97 -5.21 2.66 -5.48
CA SER A 97 -5.10 2.34 -4.07
C SER A 97 -3.98 1.33 -3.78
N PHE A 98 -3.30 1.49 -2.64
CA PHE A 98 -2.31 0.54 -2.12
C PHE A 98 -2.91 -0.27 -0.98
N ILE A 99 -3.18 -1.56 -1.22
CA ILE A 99 -3.98 -2.41 -0.34
C ILE A 99 -3.13 -3.57 0.19
N ILE A 100 -2.75 -3.47 1.47
CA ILE A 100 -1.89 -4.42 2.19
C ILE A 100 -2.53 -4.92 3.49
N LEU A 101 -3.85 -4.84 3.58
CA LEU A 101 -4.58 -5.27 4.78
C LEU A 101 -4.44 -6.79 5.04
N HIS A 102 -4.59 -7.21 6.31
CA HIS A 102 -4.44 -8.61 6.72
C HIS A 102 -3.08 -9.21 6.31
N ASN A 103 -2.01 -8.67 6.85
CA ASN A 103 -0.64 -9.13 6.73
C ASN A 103 0.08 -9.07 8.09
N ASN A 104 1.38 -9.35 8.12
CA ASN A 104 2.22 -9.34 9.31
C ASN A 104 3.16 -8.12 9.35
N ILE A 105 2.77 -7.00 8.72
CA ILE A 105 3.60 -5.80 8.57
C ILE A 105 3.68 -5.06 9.90
N THR A 106 4.90 -4.80 10.37
CA THR A 106 5.17 -4.07 11.63
C THR A 106 5.69 -2.65 11.42
N SER A 107 6.13 -2.30 10.20
CA SER A 107 6.66 -0.99 9.84
C SER A 107 6.23 -0.63 8.41
N LEU A 108 6.00 0.65 8.16
CA LEU A 108 5.70 1.19 6.83
C LEU A 108 6.96 1.68 6.10
N GLU A 109 8.14 1.35 6.59
CA GLU A 109 9.39 1.54 5.83
C GLU A 109 9.27 0.88 4.45
N PHE A 110 9.82 1.51 3.43
CA PHE A 110 9.70 1.12 2.01
C PHE A 110 8.31 1.28 1.39
N SER A 111 7.37 1.98 2.02
CA SER A 111 6.10 2.36 1.40
C SER A 111 6.31 3.05 0.05
N PRO A 112 5.33 2.98 -0.85
CA PRO A 112 5.36 3.75 -2.09
C PRO A 112 5.61 5.24 -1.83
N SER A 113 6.39 5.90 -2.68
CA SER A 113 6.60 7.36 -2.60
C SER A 113 5.33 8.14 -2.91
N VAL A 114 4.44 7.56 -3.73
CA VAL A 114 3.14 8.15 -4.07
C VAL A 114 2.07 7.06 -4.18
N VAL A 115 0.92 7.30 -3.53
CA VAL A 115 -0.35 6.57 -3.70
C VAL A 115 -1.41 7.60 -4.06
N LYS A 116 -2.01 7.50 -5.25
CA LYS A 116 -2.96 8.52 -5.72
C LYS A 116 -4.37 8.36 -5.20
N GLU A 117 -4.69 7.22 -4.62
CA GLU A 117 -5.97 6.97 -3.94
C GLU A 117 -5.72 6.55 -2.49
N ASP A 118 -6.37 5.50 -2.00
CA ASP A 118 -6.36 5.09 -0.62
C ASP A 118 -5.14 4.22 -0.25
N PHE A 119 -4.66 4.39 0.98
CA PHE A 119 -3.66 3.53 1.60
C PHE A 119 -4.32 2.65 2.67
N ILE A 120 -4.45 1.36 2.40
CA ILE A 120 -5.22 0.44 3.25
C ILE A 120 -4.28 -0.56 3.91
N CYS A 121 -3.91 -0.30 5.17
CA CYS A 121 -2.97 -1.10 5.97
C CYS A 121 -3.58 -1.65 7.28
N SER A 122 -4.89 -1.65 7.42
CA SER A 122 -5.56 -2.21 8.60
C SER A 122 -5.29 -3.72 8.74
N HIS A 123 -5.49 -4.28 9.95
CA HIS A 123 -5.24 -5.71 10.22
C HIS A 123 -3.77 -6.11 9.98
N ASN A 124 -2.85 -5.20 10.34
CA ASN A 124 -1.43 -5.46 10.48
C ASN A 124 -1.00 -5.12 11.91
N PRO A 125 0.06 -5.71 12.45
CA PRO A 125 0.56 -5.39 13.80
C PRO A 125 1.34 -4.07 13.86
N LEU A 126 0.88 -3.05 13.12
CA LEU A 126 1.44 -1.70 13.12
C LEU A 126 1.18 -1.01 14.46
N LYS A 127 2.18 -0.31 14.97
CA LYS A 127 2.06 0.54 16.17
C LYS A 127 2.01 2.02 15.81
N GLU A 128 2.57 2.39 14.68
CA GLU A 128 2.73 3.76 14.21
C GLU A 128 2.60 3.81 12.67
N LEU A 129 2.53 4.99 12.11
CA LEU A 129 2.40 5.21 10.66
C LEU A 129 3.66 5.83 10.04
N ASP A 130 4.78 5.82 10.78
CA ASP A 130 6.05 6.31 10.26
C ASP A 130 6.49 5.50 9.03
N GLY A 131 7.06 6.19 8.06
CA GLY A 131 7.45 5.61 6.77
C GLY A 131 6.38 5.69 5.69
N ILE A 132 5.14 6.15 6.01
CA ILE A 132 4.15 6.47 4.99
C ILE A 132 4.56 7.75 4.24
N ASN A 133 4.42 7.73 2.92
CA ASN A 133 4.75 8.88 2.06
C ASN A 133 3.46 9.54 1.53
N THR A 134 3.52 10.16 0.36
CA THR A 134 2.38 10.89 -0.21
C THR A 134 1.19 9.97 -0.52
N VAL A 135 0.05 10.24 0.11
CA VAL A 135 -1.25 9.61 -0.14
C VAL A 135 -2.26 10.71 -0.44
N LEU A 136 -3.04 10.58 -1.51
CA LEU A 136 -4.01 11.61 -1.91
C LEU A 136 -5.45 11.31 -1.46
N GLY A 137 -5.76 10.06 -1.11
CA GLY A 137 -7.08 9.62 -0.65
C GLY A 137 -7.19 9.53 0.87
N TYR A 138 -7.59 8.37 1.36
CA TYR A 138 -7.73 8.07 2.79
C TYR A 138 -6.70 7.04 3.25
N ILE A 139 -6.41 7.06 4.56
CA ILE A 139 -5.61 6.04 5.21
C ILE A 139 -6.53 5.19 6.10
N PHE A 140 -6.57 3.89 5.83
CA PHE A 140 -7.30 2.90 6.64
C PHE A 140 -6.29 2.08 7.43
N THR A 141 -6.32 2.21 8.76
CA THR A 141 -5.33 1.60 9.65
C THR A 141 -5.95 1.06 10.93
N GLY A 142 -5.25 0.13 11.61
CA GLY A 142 -5.56 -0.26 12.99
C GLY A 142 -4.98 0.69 14.05
N VAL A 143 -4.09 1.60 13.65
CA VAL A 143 -3.44 2.55 14.55
C VAL A 143 -4.40 3.70 14.86
N HIS A 144 -4.63 3.96 16.16
CA HIS A 144 -5.38 5.12 16.59
C HIS A 144 -4.47 6.35 16.71
N ILE A 145 -4.78 7.40 15.95
CA ILE A 145 -4.07 8.69 16.02
C ILE A 145 -4.89 9.61 16.92
N PRO A 146 -4.38 10.00 18.10
CA PRO A 146 -5.10 10.89 18.99
C PRO A 146 -5.27 12.27 18.34
N ASN A 147 -6.39 12.93 18.68
CA ASN A 147 -6.73 14.29 18.24
C ASN A 147 -6.95 14.48 16.73
N ILE A 148 -6.99 13.42 15.94
CA ILE A 148 -7.43 13.47 14.54
C ILE A 148 -8.82 12.84 14.43
N LYS A 149 -9.77 13.61 13.87
CA LYS A 149 -11.12 13.09 13.60
C LYS A 149 -11.05 11.98 12.56
N CYS A 150 -11.60 10.82 12.92
CA CYS A 150 -11.64 9.64 12.06
C CYS A 150 -13.03 8.98 12.08
N GLN A 151 -13.29 8.17 11.07
CA GLN A 151 -14.38 7.20 11.12
C GLN A 151 -13.85 5.89 11.70
N LYS A 152 -14.54 5.36 12.70
CA LYS A 152 -14.17 4.10 13.35
C LYS A 152 -15.10 2.99 12.89
N TYR A 153 -14.53 1.90 12.45
CA TYR A 153 -15.22 0.67 12.08
C TYR A 153 -14.79 -0.47 13.00
N VAL A 154 -15.73 -1.31 13.43
CA VAL A 154 -15.45 -2.51 14.22
C VAL A 154 -16.05 -3.71 13.52
N TYR A 155 -15.20 -4.68 13.16
CA TYR A 155 -15.64 -5.94 12.57
C TYR A 155 -14.95 -7.12 13.27
N LYS A 156 -15.72 -8.07 13.79
CA LYS A 156 -15.22 -9.24 14.54
C LYS A 156 -14.20 -8.89 15.63
N GLY A 157 -14.45 -7.78 16.36
CA GLY A 157 -13.57 -7.31 17.45
C GLY A 157 -12.32 -6.54 17.00
N ILE A 158 -12.08 -6.41 15.71
CA ILE A 158 -10.94 -5.65 15.17
C ILE A 158 -11.41 -4.25 14.82
N THR A 159 -10.65 -3.26 15.26
CA THR A 159 -10.92 -1.86 14.98
C THR A 159 -10.09 -1.37 13.80
N THR A 160 -10.74 -0.69 12.87
CA THR A 160 -10.11 0.05 11.76
C THR A 160 -10.51 1.50 11.85
N TYR A 161 -9.55 2.39 11.67
CA TYR A 161 -9.74 3.83 11.61
C TYR A 161 -9.51 4.32 10.18
N LYS A 162 -10.42 5.18 9.70
CA LYS A 162 -10.29 5.86 8.40
C LYS A 162 -9.96 7.31 8.64
N TYR A 163 -8.82 7.75 8.15
CA TYR A 163 -8.35 9.12 8.25
C TYR A 163 -8.24 9.76 6.86
N PRO A 164 -8.59 11.05 6.69
CA PRO A 164 -8.14 11.81 5.52
C PRO A 164 -6.60 11.88 5.53
N ALA A 165 -5.97 11.55 4.41
CA ALA A 165 -4.51 11.41 4.37
C ALA A 165 -3.76 12.72 4.66
N ASP A 166 -4.29 13.85 4.20
CA ASP A 166 -3.71 15.17 4.45
C ASP A 166 -3.58 15.51 5.94
N PHE A 167 -4.51 15.07 6.79
CA PHE A 167 -4.42 15.24 8.24
C PHE A 167 -3.35 14.35 8.86
N VAL A 168 -3.25 13.09 8.41
CA VAL A 168 -2.22 12.16 8.89
C VAL A 168 -0.83 12.67 8.51
N MET A 169 -0.65 13.09 7.27
CA MET A 169 0.63 13.62 6.80
C MET A 169 1.07 14.84 7.59
N LYS A 170 0.15 15.79 7.85
CA LYS A 170 0.43 16.95 8.72
C LYS A 170 0.76 16.54 10.16
N TYR A 171 0.16 15.49 10.69
CA TYR A 171 0.48 14.96 12.02
C TYR A 171 1.88 14.37 12.07
N LEU A 172 2.25 13.56 11.07
CA LEU A 172 3.58 12.96 10.98
C LEU A 172 4.66 14.02 10.76
N ASP A 173 4.45 14.99 9.88
CA ASP A 173 5.37 16.12 9.67
C ASP A 173 5.66 16.90 10.96
N LYS A 174 4.65 17.02 11.86
CA LYS A 174 4.80 17.71 13.14
C LYS A 174 5.58 16.94 14.19
N GLN A 175 5.64 15.63 14.13
CA GLN A 175 6.49 14.82 15.03
C GLN A 175 7.98 15.10 14.80
N TYR A 176 8.36 15.60 13.62
CA TYR A 176 9.74 16.04 13.30
C TYR A 176 10.04 17.50 13.65
N ILE A 177 9.02 18.30 14.02
CA ILE A 177 9.19 19.70 14.45
C ILE A 177 9.29 19.71 15.98
N SER A 178 10.33 20.35 16.50
CA SER A 178 10.69 20.36 17.94
C SER A 178 9.51 20.73 18.86
N LEU A 179 9.52 20.15 20.07
CA LEU A 179 8.51 20.26 21.15
C LEU A 179 8.03 21.69 21.51
N THR A 180 8.69 22.74 21.05
CA THR A 180 8.33 24.15 21.30
C THR A 180 7.24 24.71 20.39
N ASP A 181 6.91 24.06 19.28
CA ASP A 181 5.88 24.50 18.34
C ASP A 181 4.59 23.68 18.40
N GLU A 182 4.53 22.65 19.26
CA GLU A 182 3.41 21.73 19.35
C GLU A 182 2.08 22.40 19.75
N GLU A 183 2.10 23.32 20.69
CA GLU A 183 0.87 23.99 21.16
C GLU A 183 0.27 24.90 20.09
N LYS A 184 1.08 25.65 19.35
CA LYS A 184 0.60 26.53 18.28
C LYS A 184 0.04 25.71 17.09
N ALA A 185 0.73 24.63 16.75
CA ALA A 185 0.36 23.74 15.67
C ALA A 185 -0.94 22.95 15.99
N PHE A 186 -1.17 22.61 17.27
CA PHE A 186 -2.40 21.98 17.74
C PHE A 186 -3.61 22.92 17.61
N GLU A 187 -3.48 24.18 18.04
CA GLU A 187 -4.57 25.16 17.93
C GLU A 187 -4.91 25.52 16.47
N GLU A 188 -3.92 25.60 15.59
CA GLU A 188 -4.15 25.87 14.17
C GLU A 188 -4.84 24.68 13.48
N THR A 189 -4.48 23.44 13.84
CA THR A 189 -5.13 22.23 13.33
C THR A 189 -6.57 22.12 13.80
N LYS A 190 -6.84 22.45 15.06
CA LYS A 190 -8.19 22.50 15.63
C LYS A 190 -9.06 23.55 14.93
N LYS A 191 -8.53 24.74 14.70
CA LYS A 191 -9.23 25.83 14.00
C LYS A 191 -9.55 25.50 12.53
N ASN A 192 -8.64 24.80 11.84
CA ASN A 192 -8.86 24.34 10.46
C ASN A 192 -9.91 23.22 10.41
N LEU A 193 -9.96 22.31 11.38
CA LEU A 193 -10.98 21.28 11.53
C LEU A 193 -12.37 21.89 11.75
N GLU A 194 -12.48 22.87 12.64
CA GLU A 194 -13.73 23.59 12.92
C GLU A 194 -14.25 24.32 11.68
N ASN A 195 -13.36 24.91 10.88
CA ASN A 195 -13.72 25.59 9.62
C ASN A 195 -14.18 24.63 8.49
N VAL A 196 -13.70 23.39 8.47
CA VAL A 196 -14.16 22.37 7.50
C VAL A 196 -15.52 21.82 7.91
N ILE A 197 -15.76 21.62 9.21
CA ILE A 197 -17.04 21.12 9.75
C ILE A 197 -18.17 22.16 9.57
N THR A 198 -17.84 23.44 9.63
CA THR A 198 -18.84 24.54 9.51
C THR A 198 -19.24 24.80 8.04
N LYS A 199 -18.50 24.25 7.07
CA LYS A 199 -18.77 24.40 5.63
C LYS A 199 -19.39 23.16 4.97
N MET A 200 -19.63 22.10 5.74
CA MET A 200 -20.39 20.90 5.35
C MET A 200 -21.80 20.93 5.96
#